data_fa5f6fe522fdf99ee54cb832f13d98c8
#
_entry.id   fa5f6fe522fdf99ee54cb832f13d98c8
#
_cell.length_a   1.000
_cell.length_b   1.000
_cell.length_c   1.000
_cell.angle_alpha   90.00
_cell.angle_beta   90.00
_cell.angle_gamma   90.00
#
_symmetry.space_group_name_H-M   'P 1'
#
loop_
_entity.id
_entity.type
_entity.pdbx_description
1 polymer ?
#
loop_
_entity_poly.entity_id
_entity_poly.type
_entity_poly.pdbx_seq_one_letter_code
_entity_poly.pdbx_strand_id
1 'polypeptide(L)'
;MILKNNQDNYEDNFYMGYYHSYWKWECGEKVRNNKFDNFSSIILDFKKGYAPVIEEFHKSVAKELGSDFPVCVVPSHMASVDNSMSPTARLAKGLVKSNNLIDATNCILRVRSIDKLSRGGNRDLAVHLNSVKVVNSDVIKGKTVLLLDDVMTTGNSLGACRQLLLRAGAKNVLCLALAKTVR
;
A
#
# COMPACT_ATOMS: atom_id res chain seq x y z
N MET A 1 -5.59 2.60 -17.18
CA MET A 1 -4.47 3.22 -16.43
C MET A 1 -3.36 2.19 -16.43
N ILE A 2 -2.12 2.55 -16.79
CA ILE A 2 -1.02 1.59 -16.96
C ILE A 2 -0.21 1.59 -15.66
N LEU A 3 0.12 0.41 -15.13
CA LEU A 3 1.02 0.27 -13.99
C LEU A 3 2.43 0.72 -14.38
N LYS A 4 3.02 1.60 -13.56
CA LYS A 4 4.39 2.09 -13.74
C LYS A 4 5.32 1.34 -12.81
N ASN A 5 6.47 0.89 -13.31
CA ASN A 5 7.49 0.26 -12.48
C ASN A 5 8.34 1.32 -11.79
N ASN A 6 8.61 1.13 -10.48
CA ASN A 6 9.50 1.98 -9.71
C ASN A 6 10.91 1.39 -9.72
N GLN A 7 11.75 1.86 -10.61
CA GLN A 7 13.15 1.38 -10.77
C GLN A 7 14.09 1.84 -9.63
N ASP A 8 13.64 2.74 -8.75
CA ASP A 8 14.55 3.40 -7.80
C ASP A 8 15.10 2.52 -6.66
N ASN A 9 14.40 1.41 -6.26
CA ASN A 9 14.87 0.58 -5.14
C ASN A 9 14.54 -0.92 -5.21
N TYR A 10 13.51 -1.35 -5.95
CA TYR A 10 13.12 -2.77 -6.12
C TYR A 10 12.42 -2.94 -7.46
N GLU A 11 12.85 -3.89 -8.25
CA GLU A 11 12.32 -4.17 -9.59
C GLU A 11 10.82 -4.51 -9.62
N ASP A 12 10.26 -4.95 -8.48
CA ASP A 12 8.88 -5.42 -8.33
C ASP A 12 7.94 -4.40 -7.66
N ASN A 13 8.25 -3.10 -7.71
CA ASN A 13 7.42 -2.04 -7.16
C ASN A 13 6.65 -1.30 -8.26
N PHE A 14 5.33 -1.36 -8.22
CA PHE A 14 4.44 -0.74 -9.19
C PHE A 14 3.59 0.37 -8.56
N TYR A 15 3.21 1.37 -9.34
CA TYR A 15 2.27 2.41 -8.95
C TYR A 15 1.48 2.92 -10.16
N MET A 16 0.29 3.50 -9.92
CA MET A 16 -0.62 3.92 -10.99
C MET A 16 -0.41 5.39 -11.40
N GLY A 17 0.03 6.25 -10.48
CA GLY A 17 0.25 7.67 -10.75
C GLY A 17 1.04 8.37 -9.67
N TYR A 18 1.31 9.65 -9.89
CA TYR A 18 2.00 10.48 -8.91
C TYR A 18 1.00 11.20 -7.99
N TYR A 19 1.32 11.22 -6.70
CA TYR A 19 0.58 11.96 -5.70
C TYR A 19 1.34 13.21 -5.27
N HIS A 20 0.69 14.34 -5.40
CA HIS A 20 1.13 15.62 -4.90
C HIS A 20 0.30 15.98 -3.66
N SER A 21 0.94 16.22 -2.51
CA SER A 21 0.19 16.64 -1.32
C SER A 21 -0.48 18.00 -1.56
N TYR A 22 -1.71 18.17 -1.01
CA TYR A 22 -2.46 19.43 -1.13
C TYR A 22 -1.69 20.62 -0.55
N TRP A 23 -0.95 20.38 0.55
CA TRP A 23 -0.12 21.38 1.20
C TRP A 23 1.36 21.05 1.01
N LYS A 24 2.18 22.08 0.80
CA LYS A 24 3.65 22.03 0.84
C LYS A 24 4.19 23.05 1.83
N TRP A 25 5.41 22.83 2.30
CA TRP A 25 6.16 23.81 3.07
C TRP A 25 7.05 24.59 2.12
N GLU A 26 6.99 25.93 2.18
CA GLU A 26 7.79 26.83 1.37
C GLU A 26 8.18 28.02 2.25
N CYS A 27 9.48 28.30 2.35
CA CYS A 27 10.03 29.37 3.21
C CYS A 27 9.55 29.36 4.68
N GLY A 28 9.28 28.15 5.24
CA GLY A 28 8.79 27.99 6.61
C GLY A 28 7.28 28.11 6.76
N GLU A 29 6.55 28.38 5.71
CA GLU A 29 5.09 28.51 5.70
C GLU A 29 4.42 27.34 4.99
N LYS A 30 3.18 27.05 5.43
CA LYS A 30 2.33 26.03 4.81
C LYS A 30 1.50 26.65 3.72
N VAL A 31 1.84 26.37 2.47
CA VAL A 31 1.16 26.92 1.29
C VAL A 31 0.45 25.85 0.48
N ARG A 32 -0.53 26.25 -0.31
CA ARG A 32 -1.19 25.34 -1.26
C ARG A 32 -0.18 24.88 -2.32
N ASN A 33 -0.13 23.57 -2.57
CA ASN A 33 0.73 23.01 -3.61
C ASN A 33 0.09 23.22 -5.00
N ASN A 34 0.73 24.00 -5.84
CA ASN A 34 0.27 24.25 -7.21
C ASN A 34 0.33 23.03 -8.14
N LYS A 35 1.08 21.99 -7.76
CA LYS A 35 1.14 20.70 -8.46
C LYS A 35 0.03 19.72 -8.04
N PHE A 36 -0.81 20.11 -7.06
CA PHE A 36 -1.96 19.28 -6.65
C PHE A 36 -2.96 19.18 -7.80
N ASP A 37 -3.14 17.97 -8.32
CA ASP A 37 -3.91 17.66 -9.51
C ASP A 37 -5.16 16.81 -9.21
N ASN A 38 -5.91 16.49 -10.26
CA ASN A 38 -7.12 15.69 -10.14
C ASN A 38 -6.82 14.26 -9.62
N PHE A 39 -5.73 13.63 -10.08
CA PHE A 39 -5.36 12.30 -9.58
C PHE A 39 -5.03 12.34 -8.08
N SER A 40 -4.33 13.37 -7.62
CA SER A 40 -4.05 13.58 -6.19
C SER A 40 -5.32 13.78 -5.37
N SER A 41 -6.33 14.46 -5.93
CA SER A 41 -7.66 14.59 -5.29
C SER A 41 -8.35 13.23 -5.16
N ILE A 42 -8.35 12.42 -6.22
CA ILE A 42 -8.91 11.06 -6.23
C ILE A 42 -8.23 10.19 -5.16
N ILE A 43 -6.90 10.29 -5.00
CA ILE A 43 -6.18 9.57 -3.92
C ILE A 43 -6.62 10.03 -2.52
N LEU A 44 -6.90 11.31 -2.32
CA LEU A 44 -7.46 11.79 -1.03
C LEU A 44 -8.85 11.21 -0.77
N ASP A 45 -9.70 11.13 -1.77
CA ASP A 45 -11.05 10.55 -1.64
C ASP A 45 -10.99 9.03 -1.42
N PHE A 46 -10.04 8.32 -2.06
CA PHE A 46 -9.74 6.94 -1.72
C PHE A 46 -9.37 6.79 -0.24
N LYS A 47 -8.45 7.61 0.28
CA LYS A 47 -8.03 7.59 1.70
C LYS A 47 -9.18 7.84 2.68
N LYS A 48 -10.19 8.62 2.29
CA LYS A 48 -11.43 8.83 3.06
C LYS A 48 -12.38 7.62 2.99
N GLY A 49 -12.13 6.65 2.10
CA GLY A 49 -12.96 5.47 1.92
C GLY A 49 -14.17 5.68 1.03
N TYR A 50 -14.15 6.69 0.14
CA TYR A 50 -15.25 6.98 -0.77
C TYR A 50 -15.47 5.82 -1.73
N ALA A 51 -16.64 5.18 -1.62
CA ALA A 51 -16.91 3.91 -2.30
C ALA A 51 -16.80 3.95 -3.83
N PRO A 52 -17.29 4.97 -4.55
CA PRO A 52 -17.13 5.06 -6.00
C PRO A 52 -15.66 5.08 -6.44
N VAL A 53 -14.79 5.75 -5.66
CA VAL A 53 -13.36 5.82 -5.97
C VAL A 53 -12.68 4.47 -5.73
N ILE A 54 -13.04 3.75 -4.67
CA ILE A 54 -12.53 2.39 -4.44
C ILE A 54 -12.93 1.47 -5.58
N GLU A 55 -14.16 1.57 -6.07
CA GLU A 55 -14.66 0.79 -7.20
C GLU A 55 -13.93 1.12 -8.51
N GLU A 56 -13.60 2.39 -8.74
CA GLU A 56 -12.82 2.81 -9.93
C GLU A 56 -11.41 2.20 -9.90
N PHE A 57 -10.71 2.27 -8.75
CA PHE A 57 -9.42 1.60 -8.58
C PHE A 57 -9.53 0.08 -8.71
N HIS A 58 -10.58 -0.52 -8.13
CA HIS A 58 -10.84 -1.95 -8.28
C HIS A 58 -10.93 -2.35 -9.76
N LYS A 59 -11.78 -1.69 -10.56
CA LYS A 59 -11.92 -1.97 -12.00
C LYS A 59 -10.61 -1.80 -12.77
N SER A 60 -9.82 -0.80 -12.39
CA SER A 60 -8.55 -0.51 -13.05
C SER A 60 -7.47 -1.55 -12.73
N VAL A 61 -7.36 -1.95 -11.46
CA VAL A 61 -6.36 -2.93 -11.01
C VAL A 61 -6.75 -4.35 -11.45
N ALA A 62 -8.03 -4.72 -11.32
CA ALA A 62 -8.51 -6.06 -11.67
C ALA A 62 -8.19 -6.48 -13.12
N LYS A 63 -8.15 -5.51 -14.05
CA LYS A 63 -7.81 -5.75 -15.46
C LYS A 63 -6.36 -6.17 -15.69
N GLU A 64 -5.46 -5.79 -14.78
CA GLU A 64 -4.02 -6.04 -14.88
C GLU A 64 -3.60 -7.31 -14.12
N LEU A 65 -4.50 -7.89 -13.32
CA LEU A 65 -4.20 -9.02 -12.46
C LEU A 65 -4.64 -10.35 -13.06
N GLY A 66 -3.81 -11.38 -12.86
CA GLY A 66 -4.19 -12.80 -13.05
C GLY A 66 -5.00 -13.36 -11.88
N SER A 67 -4.92 -14.68 -11.66
CA SER A 67 -5.62 -15.43 -10.62
C SER A 67 -4.68 -16.22 -9.72
N ASP A 68 -5.23 -16.82 -8.65
CA ASP A 68 -4.62 -17.88 -7.84
C ASP A 68 -3.38 -17.50 -7.02
N PHE A 69 -3.19 -16.21 -6.71
CA PHE A 69 -2.13 -15.74 -5.81
C PHE A 69 -2.69 -15.00 -4.59
N PRO A 70 -1.96 -15.00 -3.45
CA PRO A 70 -2.39 -14.31 -2.24
C PRO A 70 -2.25 -12.79 -2.35
N VAL A 71 -3.22 -12.09 -1.75
CA VAL A 71 -3.20 -10.61 -1.62
C VAL A 71 -3.06 -10.21 -0.18
N CYS A 72 -1.99 -9.49 0.13
CA CYS A 72 -1.73 -8.87 1.44
C CYS A 72 -1.89 -7.36 1.36
N VAL A 73 -2.10 -6.73 2.51
CA VAL A 73 -2.23 -5.26 2.63
C VAL A 73 -1.22 -4.74 3.65
N VAL A 74 -0.57 -3.62 3.35
CA VAL A 74 0.28 -2.91 4.32
C VAL A 74 -0.58 -2.42 5.48
N PRO A 75 -0.28 -2.77 6.74
CA PRO A 75 -1.09 -2.37 7.87
C PRO A 75 -0.93 -0.87 8.19
N SER A 76 -1.97 -0.26 8.75
CA SER A 76 -1.92 1.14 9.18
C SER A 76 -0.80 1.39 10.21
N HIS A 77 -0.54 2.66 10.53
CA HIS A 77 0.47 3.04 11.54
C HIS A 77 0.07 2.69 12.98
N MET A 78 -1.21 2.44 13.25
CA MET A 78 -1.74 2.12 14.59
C MET A 78 -1.96 0.62 14.77
N ALA A 79 -1.41 0.05 15.84
CA ALA A 79 -1.56 -1.37 16.18
C ALA A 79 -2.98 -1.75 16.65
N SER A 80 -3.71 -0.81 17.23
CA SER A 80 -5.06 -1.02 17.78
C SER A 80 -6.19 -0.91 16.76
N VAL A 81 -5.87 -0.55 15.51
CA VAL A 81 -6.90 -0.36 14.47
C VAL A 81 -7.12 -1.66 13.71
N ASP A 82 -8.36 -2.08 13.64
CA ASP A 82 -8.78 -3.12 12.70
C ASP A 82 -8.63 -2.60 11.25
N ASN A 83 -7.64 -3.12 10.55
CA ASN A 83 -7.38 -2.73 9.17
C ASN A 83 -8.34 -3.36 8.16
N SER A 84 -9.22 -4.29 8.59
CA SER A 84 -10.12 -5.03 7.68
C SER A 84 -11.09 -4.13 6.92
N MET A 85 -11.38 -2.94 7.46
CA MET A 85 -12.27 -1.93 6.87
C MET A 85 -11.52 -0.77 6.23
N SER A 86 -10.18 -0.77 6.21
CA SER A 86 -9.42 0.27 5.52
C SER A 86 -9.75 0.30 4.02
N PRO A 87 -9.66 1.46 3.36
CA PRO A 87 -9.90 1.55 1.91
C PRO A 87 -9.07 0.55 1.10
N THR A 88 -7.80 0.36 1.45
CA THR A 88 -6.90 -0.60 0.80
C THR A 88 -7.34 -2.05 1.04
N ALA A 89 -7.81 -2.40 2.25
CA ALA A 89 -8.34 -3.73 2.54
C ALA A 89 -9.67 -3.98 1.79
N ARG A 90 -10.53 -2.98 1.68
CA ARG A 90 -11.76 -3.08 0.89
C ARG A 90 -11.46 -3.30 -0.59
N LEU A 91 -10.49 -2.57 -1.15
CA LEU A 91 -9.99 -2.81 -2.51
C LEU A 91 -9.46 -4.23 -2.65
N ALA A 92 -8.57 -4.69 -1.75
CA ALA A 92 -8.00 -6.03 -1.78
C ALA A 92 -9.08 -7.13 -1.76
N LYS A 93 -10.08 -7.02 -0.87
CA LYS A 93 -11.21 -7.96 -0.80
C LYS A 93 -12.07 -7.96 -2.07
N GLY A 94 -12.23 -6.81 -2.71
CA GLY A 94 -12.86 -6.71 -4.03
C GLY A 94 -12.09 -7.51 -5.08
N LEU A 95 -10.77 -7.31 -5.16
CA LEU A 95 -9.88 -8.02 -6.08
C LEU A 95 -9.86 -9.54 -5.83
N VAL A 96 -9.88 -9.95 -4.56
CA VAL A 96 -10.00 -11.38 -4.18
C VAL A 96 -11.23 -12.01 -4.83
N LYS A 97 -12.37 -11.34 -4.77
CA LYS A 97 -13.63 -11.87 -5.35
C LYS A 97 -13.64 -11.85 -6.87
N SER A 98 -13.20 -10.75 -7.50
CA SER A 98 -13.31 -10.60 -8.95
C SER A 98 -12.28 -11.41 -9.74
N ASN A 99 -11.08 -11.63 -9.19
CA ASN A 99 -9.97 -12.28 -9.87
C ASN A 99 -9.67 -13.69 -9.34
N ASN A 100 -10.51 -14.26 -8.49
CA ASN A 100 -10.27 -15.56 -7.86
C ASN A 100 -8.91 -15.62 -7.16
N LEU A 101 -8.60 -14.59 -6.35
CA LEU A 101 -7.35 -14.51 -5.60
C LEU A 101 -7.50 -15.13 -4.20
N ILE A 102 -6.40 -15.35 -3.53
CA ILE A 102 -6.37 -15.90 -2.17
C ILE A 102 -6.38 -14.74 -1.17
N ASP A 103 -7.36 -14.73 -0.26
CA ASP A 103 -7.43 -13.70 0.79
C ASP A 103 -6.33 -13.91 1.84
N ALA A 104 -5.32 -13.06 1.81
CA ALA A 104 -4.25 -12.95 2.79
C ALA A 104 -4.18 -11.55 3.42
N THR A 105 -5.29 -10.79 3.38
CA THR A 105 -5.35 -9.40 3.88
C THR A 105 -5.03 -9.27 5.36
N ASN A 106 -5.21 -10.35 6.13
CA ASN A 106 -4.93 -10.43 7.56
C ASN A 106 -3.57 -11.09 7.90
N CYS A 107 -2.73 -11.38 6.90
CA CYS A 107 -1.42 -12.02 7.14
C CYS A 107 -0.38 -11.07 7.70
N ILE A 108 -0.57 -9.76 7.59
CA ILE A 108 0.37 -8.75 8.10
C ILE A 108 -0.34 -7.92 9.18
N LEU A 109 0.21 -7.94 10.40
CA LEU A 109 -0.35 -7.22 11.53
C LEU A 109 0.64 -6.17 12.05
N ARG A 110 0.13 -4.97 12.39
CA ARG A 110 0.86 -3.97 13.17
C ARG A 110 0.79 -4.34 14.64
N VAL A 111 1.91 -4.71 15.25
CA VAL A 111 1.99 -5.11 16.66
C VAL A 111 2.42 -3.98 17.59
N ARG A 112 3.02 -2.92 17.05
CA ARG A 112 3.36 -1.68 17.77
C ARG A 112 2.99 -0.49 16.91
N SER A 113 2.29 0.48 17.49
CA SER A 113 1.99 1.74 16.82
C SER A 113 3.29 2.50 16.54
N ILE A 114 3.32 3.19 15.40
CA ILE A 114 4.40 4.08 15.00
C ILE A 114 3.83 5.46 14.75
N ASP A 115 4.68 6.49 14.78
CA ASP A 115 4.25 7.85 14.47
C ASP A 115 3.74 7.96 13.05
N LYS A 116 2.70 8.77 12.87
CA LYS A 116 2.11 8.98 11.55
C LYS A 116 3.12 9.65 10.62
N LEU A 117 3.47 8.97 9.54
CA LEU A 117 4.51 9.42 8.58
C LEU A 117 4.20 10.79 7.97
N SER A 118 2.93 11.14 7.79
CA SER A 118 2.50 12.45 7.28
C SER A 118 2.72 13.61 8.27
N ARG A 119 3.06 13.32 9.54
CA ARG A 119 3.38 14.29 10.59
C ARG A 119 4.87 14.32 10.95
N GLY A 120 5.75 13.80 10.08
CA GLY A 120 7.19 13.79 10.32
C GLY A 120 7.70 12.58 11.10
N GLY A 121 6.88 11.53 11.29
CA GLY A 121 7.30 10.29 11.95
C GLY A 121 8.51 9.64 11.27
N ASN A 122 9.28 8.87 12.06
CA ASN A 122 10.47 8.19 11.58
C ASN A 122 10.11 7.21 10.45
N ARG A 123 10.75 7.38 9.30
CA ARG A 123 10.53 6.60 8.07
C ARG A 123 11.54 5.46 7.90
N ASP A 124 12.34 5.18 8.91
CA ASP A 124 13.35 4.14 8.85
C ASP A 124 12.74 2.76 8.61
N LEU A 125 13.36 1.99 7.74
CA LEU A 125 12.97 0.61 7.47
C LEU A 125 12.92 -0.23 8.75
N ALA A 126 13.89 -0.01 9.66
CA ALA A 126 13.98 -0.72 10.94
C ALA A 126 12.75 -0.49 11.84
N VAL A 127 12.18 0.71 11.85
CA VAL A 127 10.95 1.02 12.61
C VAL A 127 9.79 0.18 12.12
N HIS A 128 9.64 0.05 10.81
CA HIS A 128 8.59 -0.78 10.21
C HIS A 128 8.82 -2.27 10.48
N LEU A 129 10.05 -2.78 10.30
CA LEU A 129 10.39 -4.18 10.57
C LEU A 129 10.11 -4.60 12.02
N ASN A 130 10.41 -3.71 12.99
CA ASN A 130 10.22 -3.99 14.41
C ASN A 130 8.78 -3.81 14.91
N SER A 131 7.91 -3.23 14.09
CA SER A 131 6.52 -2.92 14.45
C SER A 131 5.47 -3.77 13.72
N VAL A 132 5.90 -4.63 12.81
CA VAL A 132 5.03 -5.47 11.99
C VAL A 132 5.38 -6.95 12.18
N LYS A 133 4.36 -7.82 12.14
CA LYS A 133 4.50 -9.28 12.22
C LYS A 133 3.70 -9.94 11.11
N VAL A 134 4.25 -11.01 10.53
CA VAL A 134 3.51 -11.92 9.65
C VAL A 134 2.88 -13.03 10.49
N VAL A 135 1.61 -13.31 10.24
CA VAL A 135 0.84 -14.40 10.82
C VAL A 135 0.21 -15.23 9.71
N ASN A 136 -0.27 -16.44 10.00
CA ASN A 136 -0.94 -17.31 9.02
C ASN A 136 -0.09 -17.52 7.74
N SER A 137 1.21 -17.72 7.90
CA SER A 137 2.17 -17.80 6.78
C SER A 137 1.91 -18.95 5.79
N ASP A 138 1.16 -19.97 6.17
CA ASP A 138 0.82 -21.10 5.30
C ASP A 138 0.09 -20.67 4.03
N VAL A 139 -0.70 -19.59 4.11
CA VAL A 139 -1.44 -19.04 2.97
C VAL A 139 -0.52 -18.48 1.88
N ILE A 140 0.66 -17.98 2.26
CA ILE A 140 1.63 -17.29 1.37
C ILE A 140 2.82 -18.16 1.00
N LYS A 141 3.07 -19.26 1.73
CA LYS A 141 4.28 -20.08 1.60
C LYS A 141 4.43 -20.65 0.19
N GLY A 142 5.60 -20.42 -0.41
CA GLY A 142 5.94 -20.88 -1.76
C GLY A 142 5.24 -20.14 -2.89
N LYS A 143 4.42 -19.11 -2.60
CA LYS A 143 3.63 -18.37 -3.60
C LYS A 143 4.21 -16.99 -3.88
N THR A 144 3.90 -16.45 -5.07
CA THR A 144 4.06 -15.02 -5.36
C THR A 144 2.90 -14.26 -4.72
N VAL A 145 3.20 -13.27 -3.89
CA VAL A 145 2.22 -12.48 -3.12
C VAL A 145 2.07 -11.09 -3.75
N LEU A 146 0.85 -10.61 -3.92
CA LEU A 146 0.58 -9.19 -4.18
C LEU A 146 0.47 -8.45 -2.86
N LEU A 147 1.31 -7.44 -2.64
CA LEU A 147 1.27 -6.54 -1.48
C LEU A 147 0.76 -5.17 -1.89
N LEU A 148 -0.40 -4.77 -1.34
CA LEU A 148 -1.07 -3.51 -1.65
C LEU A 148 -0.82 -2.44 -0.59
N ASP A 149 -0.62 -1.19 -1.06
CA ASP A 149 -0.62 0.03 -0.24
C ASP A 149 -1.38 1.15 -0.95
N ASP A 150 -1.79 2.20 -0.22
CA ASP A 150 -2.44 3.37 -0.82
C ASP A 150 -1.43 4.31 -1.49
N VAL A 151 -0.41 4.77 -0.74
CA VAL A 151 0.57 5.74 -1.24
C VAL A 151 1.98 5.40 -0.78
N MET A 152 2.84 5.11 -1.73
CA MET A 152 4.27 4.93 -1.50
C MET A 152 4.97 6.30 -1.46
N THR A 153 5.66 6.61 -0.36
CA THR A 153 6.50 7.81 -0.25
C THR A 153 7.98 7.47 -0.39
N THR A 154 8.55 6.80 0.62
CA THR A 154 9.92 6.26 0.58
C THR A 154 9.95 4.79 0.15
N GLY A 155 8.83 4.11 0.22
CA GLY A 155 8.74 2.67 0.01
C GLY A 155 9.12 1.83 1.23
N ASN A 156 9.54 2.43 2.35
CA ASN A 156 10.03 1.67 3.51
C ASN A 156 8.95 0.80 4.17
N SER A 157 7.68 1.24 4.21
CA SER A 157 6.56 0.41 4.69
C SER A 157 6.37 -0.83 3.82
N LEU A 158 6.31 -0.64 2.49
CA LEU A 158 6.23 -1.72 1.51
C LEU A 158 7.46 -2.62 1.59
N GLY A 159 8.67 -2.04 1.62
CA GLY A 159 9.92 -2.78 1.71
C GLY A 159 10.03 -3.62 2.97
N ALA A 160 9.62 -3.11 4.13
CA ALA A 160 9.60 -3.87 5.38
C ALA A 160 8.61 -5.04 5.32
N CYS A 161 7.38 -4.79 4.87
CA CYS A 161 6.38 -5.86 4.72
C CYS A 161 6.83 -6.90 3.70
N ARG A 162 7.42 -6.49 2.57
CA ARG A 162 8.02 -7.39 1.58
C ARG A 162 9.07 -8.29 2.19
N GLN A 163 10.04 -7.73 2.93
CA GLN A 163 11.08 -8.52 3.59
C GLN A 163 10.51 -9.54 4.58
N LEU A 164 9.50 -9.13 5.36
CA LEU A 164 8.86 -10.02 6.34
C LEU A 164 8.08 -11.15 5.66
N LEU A 165 7.37 -10.88 4.55
CA LEU A 165 6.68 -11.90 3.76
C LEU A 165 7.66 -12.91 3.14
N LEU A 166 8.78 -12.45 2.58
CA LEU A 166 9.83 -13.31 2.04
C LEU A 166 10.45 -14.20 3.14
N ARG A 167 10.74 -13.63 4.33
CA ARG A 167 11.23 -14.39 5.50
C ARG A 167 10.21 -15.41 6.00
N ALA A 168 8.91 -15.13 5.82
CA ALA A 168 7.82 -16.04 6.19
C ALA A 168 7.55 -17.12 5.12
N GLY A 169 8.34 -17.17 4.05
CA GLY A 169 8.33 -18.23 3.05
C GLY A 169 7.59 -17.90 1.75
N ALA A 170 7.21 -16.65 1.50
CA ALA A 170 6.73 -16.24 0.18
C ALA A 170 7.85 -16.45 -0.86
N LYS A 171 7.50 -16.97 -2.05
CA LYS A 171 8.44 -17.15 -3.17
C LYS A 171 8.89 -15.83 -3.77
N ASN A 172 7.94 -14.92 -3.95
CA ASN A 172 8.17 -13.56 -4.42
C ASN A 172 7.08 -12.62 -3.87
N VAL A 173 7.33 -11.31 -3.88
CA VAL A 173 6.37 -10.28 -3.46
C VAL A 173 6.38 -9.14 -4.47
N LEU A 174 5.26 -8.97 -5.17
CA LEU A 174 4.97 -7.84 -6.04
C LEU A 174 4.30 -6.75 -5.21
N CYS A 175 4.88 -5.56 -5.19
CA CYS A 175 4.36 -4.43 -4.43
C CYS A 175 3.58 -3.48 -5.36
N LEU A 176 2.33 -3.17 -5.01
CA LEU A 176 1.52 -2.21 -5.73
C LEU A 176 1.02 -1.12 -4.77
N ALA A 177 1.42 0.13 -5.02
CA ALA A 177 0.81 1.30 -4.43
C ALA A 177 -0.12 1.97 -5.46
N LEU A 178 -1.25 2.55 -5.02
CA LEU A 178 -2.10 3.31 -5.95
C LEU A 178 -1.39 4.57 -6.43
N ALA A 179 -0.55 5.17 -5.58
CA ALA A 179 0.22 6.34 -5.96
C ALA A 179 1.64 6.36 -5.37
N LYS A 180 2.55 7.08 -6.06
CA LYS A 180 3.88 7.42 -5.56
C LYS A 180 3.94 8.92 -5.27
N THR A 181 4.35 9.30 -4.05
CA THR A 181 4.54 10.73 -3.70
C THR A 181 5.72 11.31 -4.46
N VAL A 182 5.52 12.45 -5.10
CA VAL A 182 6.60 13.30 -5.66
C VAL A 182 7.11 14.21 -4.54
N ARG A 183 8.40 14.29 -4.39
CA ARG A 183 9.09 15.21 -3.47
C ARG A 183 9.61 16.43 -4.21
#